data_02f153b934b8ed1ace7edf05fc9e16cd
#
_entry.id   02f153b934b8ed1ace7edf05fc9e16cd
#
_cell.length_a   1.000
_cell.length_b   1.000
_cell.length_c   1.000
_cell.angle_alpha   90.00
_cell.angle_beta   90.00
_cell.angle_gamma   90.00
#
_symmetry.space_group_name_H-M   'P 1'
#
loop_
_entity.id
_entity.type
_entity.pdbx_description
1 polymer ?
#
loop_
_entity_poly.entity_id
_entity_poly.type
_entity_poly.pdbx_seq_one_letter_code
_entity_poly.pdbx_strand_id
1 'polypeptide(L)'
;IMIEGDANGRGFQYPIPTYSITKNFDWSETENNKLLFEMTAKYGTPYFSNYINSDMEPSDVRSMCCRLRLDLRELRKKSGGFFGSGESTGSVGVVTINMPRIAYLSKDESEFFHRLDKLMDISARSLKIKRNVISKLLEAGLYPYTKRYLGTFNNHFSTIGLVGMNEACLNAAWIRKDLTQEEAQQFTIKVLNHMRSRLSDYQELYGDLYNLEATPAESTTYRLAKHDVKKYPGIITAAKEGQAPFYTNSSHLPVGYTDDVFSALDIQDELQTLYTSGTVFHAFLGQKLPDWKSAATLVRKIAENYKLPYYTISPTYSVCQEHGYIAGEHFTCPKCGRASEVYSRITGYYRPVQNWNDGKTSEFKQRKVYDVAHSVLHEGRMNKEEKAEVKGNCQDKPTKNLLFTRKTCPNCKTSKILLDKAGIKYVAIDAEEQKDVTLKYGVTNAPTLLVPTGSGYEVYDNVSKIKKYVEDQKN
;
A
#
# COMPACT_ATOMS: atom_id res chain seq x y z
N ILE A 1 5.63 -29.16 9.01
CA ILE A 1 4.38 -28.74 9.71
C ILE A 1 3.58 -27.78 8.84
N MET A 2 4.12 -26.61 8.44
CA MET A 2 3.37 -25.58 7.66
C MET A 2 2.97 -26.07 6.26
N ILE A 3 3.72 -26.98 5.66
CA ILE A 3 3.42 -27.57 4.34
C ILE A 3 2.44 -28.75 4.46
N GLU A 4 2.49 -29.46 5.55
CA GLU A 4 1.62 -30.63 5.80
C GLU A 4 0.20 -30.21 6.19
N GLY A 5 0.10 -29.13 6.97
CA GLY A 5 -1.14 -28.69 7.59
C GLY A 5 -1.48 -29.48 8.88
N ASP A 6 -2.72 -29.33 9.33
CA ASP A 6 -3.25 -30.11 10.46
C ASP A 6 -3.60 -31.56 10.04
N ALA A 7 -4.07 -32.38 10.98
CA ALA A 7 -4.47 -33.78 10.73
C ALA A 7 -5.57 -33.93 9.65
N ASN A 8 -6.30 -32.87 9.34
CA ASN A 8 -7.34 -32.84 8.31
C ASN A 8 -6.88 -32.18 7.00
N GLY A 9 -5.60 -31.80 6.90
CA GLY A 9 -5.03 -31.11 5.73
C GLY A 9 -5.38 -29.60 5.63
N ARG A 10 -5.82 -28.97 6.74
CA ARG A 10 -5.99 -27.52 6.80
C ARG A 10 -4.63 -26.86 6.99
N GLY A 11 -4.33 -25.84 6.17
CA GLY A 11 -3.13 -25.04 6.36
C GLY A 11 -3.19 -24.23 7.67
N PHE A 12 -2.07 -24.14 8.38
CA PHE A 12 -1.94 -23.28 9.56
C PHE A 12 -2.01 -21.82 9.16
N GLN A 13 -2.87 -21.05 9.87
CA GLN A 13 -3.06 -19.63 9.62
C GLN A 13 -2.06 -18.75 10.39
N TYR A 14 -1.49 -19.28 11.46
CA TYR A 14 -0.54 -18.59 12.34
C TYR A 14 0.61 -19.53 12.76
N PRO A 15 1.82 -18.97 12.97
CA PRO A 15 2.22 -17.60 12.67
C PRO A 15 2.22 -17.31 11.17
N ILE A 16 1.96 -16.05 10.79
CA ILE A 16 2.06 -15.62 9.39
C ILE A 16 3.50 -15.17 9.14
N PRO A 17 4.30 -15.91 8.38
CA PRO A 17 5.67 -15.53 8.11
C PRO A 17 5.71 -14.40 7.09
N THR A 18 6.61 -13.43 7.30
CA THR A 18 6.95 -12.39 6.33
C THR A 18 8.42 -12.52 5.96
N TYR A 19 8.68 -12.65 4.67
CA TYR A 19 10.04 -12.75 4.13
C TYR A 19 10.44 -11.43 3.48
N SER A 20 11.62 -10.91 3.86
CA SER A 20 12.19 -9.71 3.28
C SER A 20 12.96 -10.07 2.00
N ILE A 21 12.47 -9.58 0.86
CA ILE A 21 13.13 -9.74 -0.42
C ILE A 21 14.03 -8.54 -0.65
N THR A 22 15.32 -8.73 -0.45
CA THR A 22 16.38 -7.72 -0.63
C THR A 22 17.18 -7.98 -1.89
N LYS A 23 18.04 -7.04 -2.30
CA LYS A 23 18.96 -7.23 -3.44
C LYS A 23 19.88 -8.43 -3.27
N ASN A 24 20.15 -8.82 -2.01
CA ASN A 24 21.04 -9.94 -1.65
C ASN A 24 20.24 -11.20 -1.28
N PHE A 25 18.93 -11.27 -1.63
CA PHE A 25 18.13 -12.47 -1.35
C PHE A 25 18.71 -13.66 -2.13
N ASP A 26 18.97 -14.75 -1.42
CA ASP A 26 19.48 -15.99 -2.03
C ASP A 26 18.36 -16.73 -2.76
N TRP A 27 18.40 -16.74 -4.10
CA TRP A 27 17.48 -17.44 -4.96
C TRP A 27 17.93 -18.86 -5.35
N SER A 28 19.06 -19.33 -4.79
CA SER A 28 19.58 -20.66 -5.08
C SER A 28 18.67 -21.78 -4.59
N GLU A 29 18.87 -23.00 -5.12
CA GLU A 29 18.06 -24.18 -4.82
C GLU A 29 18.44 -24.81 -3.47
N THR A 30 18.54 -24.02 -2.40
CA THR A 30 18.75 -24.53 -1.05
C THR A 30 17.50 -25.25 -0.54
N GLU A 31 17.66 -26.13 0.44
CA GLU A 31 16.53 -26.84 1.07
C GLU A 31 15.54 -25.85 1.71
N ASN A 32 16.05 -24.80 2.37
CA ASN A 32 15.21 -23.76 2.95
C ASN A 32 14.36 -23.03 1.90
N ASN A 33 14.95 -22.66 0.77
CA ASN A 33 14.24 -22.01 -0.32
C ASN A 33 13.19 -22.92 -0.94
N LYS A 34 13.49 -24.19 -1.14
CA LYS A 34 12.52 -25.19 -1.61
C LYS A 34 11.32 -25.27 -0.68
N LEU A 35 11.56 -25.40 0.64
CA LEU A 35 10.49 -25.46 1.64
C LEU A 35 9.67 -24.16 1.69
N LEU A 36 10.32 -22.99 1.62
CA LEU A 36 9.64 -21.70 1.58
C LEU A 36 8.68 -21.62 0.39
N PHE A 37 9.17 -21.91 -0.80
CA PHE A 37 8.38 -21.77 -2.01
C PHE A 37 7.39 -22.91 -2.23
N GLU A 38 7.63 -24.10 -1.66
CA GLU A 38 6.64 -25.17 -1.60
C GLU A 38 5.44 -24.78 -0.71
N MET A 39 5.70 -24.22 0.47
CA MET A 39 4.66 -23.66 1.34
C MET A 39 3.87 -22.54 0.63
N THR A 40 4.58 -21.69 -0.11
CA THR A 40 3.97 -20.62 -0.91
C THR A 40 3.10 -21.16 -2.02
N ALA A 41 3.57 -22.16 -2.76
CA ALA A 41 2.85 -22.79 -3.86
C ALA A 41 1.57 -23.48 -3.40
N LYS A 42 1.61 -24.18 -2.25
CA LYS A 42 0.51 -25.01 -1.74
C LYS A 42 -0.55 -24.21 -1.00
N TYR A 43 -0.15 -23.42 -0.01
CA TYR A 43 -1.06 -22.74 0.91
C TYR A 43 -1.00 -21.20 0.79
N GLY A 44 0.05 -20.64 0.18
CA GLY A 44 0.21 -19.20 0.08
C GLY A 44 0.31 -18.50 1.45
N THR A 45 0.80 -19.19 2.47
CA THR A 45 0.88 -18.65 3.83
C THR A 45 1.81 -17.44 3.94
N PRO A 46 3.01 -17.43 3.30
CA PRO A 46 3.95 -16.34 3.43
C PRO A 46 3.50 -15.05 2.77
N TYR A 47 3.92 -13.94 3.38
CA TYR A 47 3.97 -12.62 2.75
C TYR A 47 5.40 -12.27 2.38
N PHE A 48 5.53 -11.43 1.35
CA PHE A 48 6.81 -10.95 0.85
C PHE A 48 6.87 -9.43 0.97
N SER A 49 7.87 -8.94 1.70
CA SER A 49 8.17 -7.52 1.82
C SER A 49 9.30 -7.17 0.85
N ASN A 50 9.01 -6.28 -0.11
CA ASN A 50 9.91 -5.95 -1.21
C ASN A 50 10.82 -4.77 -0.88
N TYR A 51 12.13 -5.00 -0.94
CA TYR A 51 13.17 -3.99 -0.74
C TYR A 51 14.13 -3.86 -1.94
N ILE A 52 13.86 -4.55 -3.06
CA ILE A 52 14.73 -4.48 -4.24
C ILE A 52 14.66 -3.09 -4.86
N ASN A 53 13.43 -2.62 -5.13
CA ASN A 53 13.16 -1.33 -5.78
C ASN A 53 12.58 -0.30 -4.79
N SER A 54 12.94 -0.40 -3.52
CA SER A 54 12.47 0.45 -2.44
C SER A 54 13.58 1.40 -1.98
N ASP A 55 13.19 2.58 -1.54
CA ASP A 55 14.05 3.54 -0.82
C ASP A 55 14.17 3.22 0.68
N MET A 56 13.62 2.09 1.11
CA MET A 56 13.58 1.63 2.50
C MET A 56 14.42 0.37 2.69
N GLU A 57 15.04 0.28 3.86
CA GLU A 57 15.77 -0.91 4.30
C GLU A 57 14.88 -1.77 5.22
N PRO A 58 15.13 -3.10 5.33
CA PRO A 58 14.39 -3.98 6.24
C PRO A 58 14.34 -3.48 7.69
N SER A 59 15.40 -2.77 8.12
CA SER A 59 15.49 -2.15 9.44
C SER A 59 14.51 -0.98 9.64
N ASP A 60 14.03 -0.35 8.55
CA ASP A 60 13.09 0.77 8.58
C ASP A 60 11.63 0.35 8.76
N VAL A 61 11.38 -0.95 8.78
CA VAL A 61 10.04 -1.50 8.74
C VAL A 61 9.81 -2.49 9.86
N ARG A 62 8.62 -2.48 10.42
CA ARG A 62 8.09 -3.56 11.25
C ARG A 62 6.78 -4.06 10.66
N SER A 63 6.65 -5.37 10.58
CA SER A 63 5.35 -5.99 10.28
C SER A 63 4.52 -6.03 11.53
N MET A 64 3.27 -5.60 11.42
CA MET A 64 2.27 -5.70 12.48
C MET A 64 0.97 -6.25 11.90
N CYS A 65 0.42 -7.30 12.52
CA CYS A 65 -0.75 -8.00 12.02
C CYS A 65 -0.61 -8.50 10.56
N CYS A 66 -1.72 -8.74 9.89
CA CYS A 66 -1.75 -9.39 8.58
C CYS A 66 -1.24 -8.54 7.41
N ARG A 67 -0.92 -7.23 7.60
CA ARG A 67 -0.59 -6.31 6.48
C ARG A 67 0.07 -5.02 6.89
N LEU A 68 0.20 -4.73 8.16
CA LEU A 68 0.76 -3.47 8.60
C LEU A 68 2.27 -3.50 8.43
N ARG A 69 2.72 -2.75 7.45
CA ARG A 69 4.08 -2.31 7.31
C ARG A 69 4.18 -0.93 7.94
N LEU A 70 4.84 -0.81 9.08
CA LEU A 70 5.07 0.48 9.72
C LEU A 70 6.38 1.05 9.23
N ASP A 71 6.31 2.22 8.59
CA ASP A 71 7.48 2.99 8.23
C ASP A 71 8.04 3.70 9.48
N LEU A 72 9.20 3.25 9.93
CA LEU A 72 9.84 3.74 11.16
C LEU A 72 10.71 4.98 10.92
N ARG A 73 10.83 5.47 9.69
CA ARG A 73 11.68 6.64 9.39
C ARG A 73 11.27 7.88 10.16
N GLU A 74 9.95 8.07 10.38
CA GLU A 74 9.45 9.17 11.22
C GLU A 74 9.79 9.00 12.71
N LEU A 75 9.79 7.77 13.21
CA LEU A 75 10.24 7.47 14.58
C LEU A 75 11.73 7.78 14.76
N ARG A 76 12.57 7.42 13.80
CA ARG A 76 14.00 7.70 13.83
C ARG A 76 14.30 9.19 13.81
N LYS A 77 13.53 9.99 13.08
CA LYS A 77 13.66 11.46 13.08
C LYS A 77 13.37 12.05 14.47
N LYS A 78 12.33 11.55 15.18
CA LYS A 78 11.98 12.01 16.53
C LYS A 78 13.01 11.60 17.59
N SER A 79 13.61 10.44 17.48
CA SER A 79 14.54 9.88 18.49
C SER A 79 16.01 10.21 18.27
N GLY A 80 16.34 11.08 17.30
CA GLY A 80 17.73 11.45 17.02
C GLY A 80 18.63 10.31 16.52
N GLY A 81 18.01 9.25 15.97
CA GLY A 81 18.75 8.13 15.38
C GLY A 81 19.18 7.01 16.36
N PHE A 82 18.66 6.98 17.58
CA PHE A 82 19.01 5.95 18.56
C PHE A 82 18.55 4.55 18.12
N PHE A 83 19.45 3.57 18.19
CA PHE A 83 19.15 2.15 18.06
C PHE A 83 18.05 1.75 19.05
N GLY A 84 17.02 1.01 18.57
CA GLY A 84 15.91 0.52 19.42
C GLY A 84 14.62 1.34 19.38
N SER A 85 14.59 2.50 18.71
CA SER A 85 13.39 3.37 18.65
C SER A 85 12.19 2.74 17.92
N GLY A 86 12.39 1.66 17.15
CA GLY A 86 11.33 0.94 16.44
C GLY A 86 10.75 -0.27 17.17
N GLU A 87 11.31 -0.66 18.33
CA GLU A 87 10.95 -1.93 18.98
C GLU A 87 9.61 -1.87 19.73
N SER A 88 9.20 -0.69 20.18
CA SER A 88 7.96 -0.48 20.94
C SER A 88 6.89 0.25 20.14
N THR A 89 6.75 -0.08 18.86
CA THR A 89 5.77 0.55 17.96
C THR A 89 4.49 -0.26 17.83
N GLY A 90 3.42 0.40 17.42
CA GLY A 90 2.11 -0.21 17.20
C GLY A 90 1.11 0.80 16.67
N SER A 91 -0.19 0.52 16.83
CA SER A 91 -1.27 1.44 16.47
C SER A 91 -2.21 1.64 17.64
N VAL A 92 -2.61 2.89 17.92
CA VAL A 92 -3.63 3.21 18.91
C VAL A 92 -5.04 3.00 18.37
N GLY A 93 -5.19 2.99 17.06
CA GLY A 93 -6.45 2.73 16.39
C GLY A 93 -6.44 3.15 14.93
N VAL A 94 -7.44 2.64 14.20
CA VAL A 94 -7.65 2.91 12.77
C VAL A 94 -9.01 3.52 12.58
N VAL A 95 -9.10 4.58 11.76
CA VAL A 95 -10.35 5.15 11.26
C VAL A 95 -10.36 4.99 9.75
N THR A 96 -11.41 4.37 9.20
CA THR A 96 -11.55 4.13 7.76
C THR A 96 -12.58 5.07 7.16
N ILE A 97 -12.18 5.85 6.16
CA ILE A 97 -13.02 6.82 5.46
C ILE A 97 -13.78 6.14 4.31
N ASN A 98 -15.09 6.41 4.21
CA ASN A 98 -15.96 5.94 3.15
C ASN A 98 -15.87 6.89 1.94
N MET A 99 -15.01 6.56 0.97
CA MET A 99 -14.75 7.41 -0.20
C MET A 99 -15.93 7.46 -1.18
N PRO A 100 -16.66 6.35 -1.47
CA PRO A 100 -17.83 6.38 -2.37
C PRO A 100 -18.90 7.36 -1.93
N ARG A 101 -19.18 7.42 -0.61
CA ARG A 101 -20.17 8.36 -0.07
C ARG A 101 -19.75 9.81 -0.26
N ILE A 102 -18.47 10.13 -0.05
CA ILE A 102 -17.96 11.49 -0.29
C ILE A 102 -18.15 11.86 -1.74
N ALA A 103 -17.75 11.00 -2.67
CA ALA A 103 -17.85 11.26 -4.10
C ALA A 103 -19.30 11.42 -4.55
N TYR A 104 -20.20 10.56 -4.08
CA TYR A 104 -21.64 10.64 -4.39
C TYR A 104 -22.26 11.96 -3.94
N LEU A 105 -21.86 12.47 -2.78
CA LEU A 105 -22.40 13.70 -2.18
C LEU A 105 -21.74 14.98 -2.70
N SER A 106 -20.70 14.87 -3.52
CA SER A 106 -19.93 16.01 -4.03
C SER A 106 -20.34 16.29 -5.47
N LYS A 107 -20.55 17.56 -5.79
CA LYS A 107 -20.88 18.02 -7.15
C LYS A 107 -19.66 18.11 -8.05
N ASP A 108 -18.49 18.38 -7.45
CA ASP A 108 -17.21 18.56 -8.12
C ASP A 108 -16.03 18.13 -7.24
N GLU A 109 -14.84 18.15 -7.81
CA GLU A 109 -13.61 17.76 -7.13
C GLU A 109 -13.28 18.65 -5.92
N SER A 110 -13.56 19.94 -5.99
CA SER A 110 -13.29 20.88 -4.89
C SER A 110 -14.14 20.55 -3.66
N GLU A 111 -15.43 20.26 -3.88
CA GLU A 111 -16.32 19.84 -2.80
C GLU A 111 -15.92 18.48 -2.22
N PHE A 112 -15.43 17.57 -3.06
CA PHE A 112 -14.90 16.28 -2.60
C PHE A 112 -13.76 16.47 -1.61
N PHE A 113 -12.76 17.26 -1.94
CA PHE A 113 -11.63 17.52 -1.04
C PHE A 113 -12.05 18.26 0.22
N HIS A 114 -12.96 19.23 0.12
CA HIS A 114 -13.50 19.91 1.30
C HIS A 114 -14.21 18.95 2.27
N ARG A 115 -15.00 17.99 1.75
CA ARG A 115 -15.65 16.97 2.56
C ARG A 115 -14.65 15.97 3.14
N LEU A 116 -13.65 15.58 2.35
CA LEU A 116 -12.56 14.70 2.79
C LEU A 116 -11.79 15.34 3.94
N ASP A 117 -11.40 16.61 3.84
CA ASP A 117 -10.71 17.34 4.90
C ASP A 117 -11.50 17.35 6.21
N LYS A 118 -12.79 17.65 6.16
CA LYS A 118 -13.66 17.59 7.36
C LYS A 118 -13.65 16.21 8.02
N LEU A 119 -13.73 15.14 7.23
CA LEU A 119 -13.70 13.78 7.77
C LEU A 119 -12.33 13.40 8.32
N MET A 120 -11.25 13.85 7.67
CA MET A 120 -9.90 13.65 8.17
C MET A 120 -9.67 14.39 9.49
N ASP A 121 -10.14 15.64 9.63
CA ASP A 121 -10.05 16.42 10.88
C ASP A 121 -10.79 15.72 12.04
N ILE A 122 -11.99 15.23 11.77
CA ILE A 122 -12.77 14.46 12.76
C ILE A 122 -12.03 13.17 13.14
N SER A 123 -11.48 12.47 12.15
CA SER A 123 -10.75 11.22 12.36
C SER A 123 -9.49 11.42 13.19
N ALA A 124 -8.69 12.44 12.85
CA ALA A 124 -7.47 12.78 13.57
C ALA A 124 -7.76 13.18 15.03
N ARG A 125 -8.79 14.02 15.24
CA ARG A 125 -9.25 14.42 16.58
C ARG A 125 -9.76 13.22 17.39
N SER A 126 -10.53 12.34 16.76
CA SER A 126 -11.03 11.11 17.41
C SER A 126 -9.89 10.22 17.89
N LEU A 127 -8.87 10.04 17.04
CA LEU A 127 -7.67 9.26 17.39
C LEU A 127 -6.85 9.91 18.50
N LYS A 128 -6.74 11.26 18.51
CA LYS A 128 -6.11 12.01 19.60
C LYS A 128 -6.83 11.80 20.93
N ILE A 129 -8.17 11.89 20.92
CA ILE A 129 -8.98 11.63 22.13
C ILE A 129 -8.78 10.19 22.61
N LYS A 130 -8.83 9.22 21.68
CA LYS A 130 -8.58 7.80 22.00
C LYS A 130 -7.22 7.60 22.64
N ARG A 131 -6.15 8.16 22.04
CA ARG A 131 -4.79 8.11 22.58
C ARG A 131 -4.72 8.63 24.01
N ASN A 132 -5.32 9.78 24.28
CA ASN A 132 -5.33 10.37 25.60
C ASN A 132 -6.05 9.46 26.62
N VAL A 133 -7.18 8.88 26.22
CA VAL A 133 -7.95 7.96 27.11
C VAL A 133 -7.14 6.69 27.40
N ILE A 134 -6.60 6.01 26.39
CA ILE A 134 -5.85 4.76 26.61
C ILE A 134 -4.55 5.01 27.38
N SER A 135 -3.90 6.16 27.20
CA SER A 135 -2.71 6.53 27.99
C SER A 135 -3.03 6.69 29.47
N LYS A 136 -4.14 7.38 29.81
CA LYS A 136 -4.62 7.46 31.21
C LYS A 136 -4.94 6.07 31.79
N LEU A 137 -5.56 5.20 31.00
CA LEU A 137 -5.86 3.83 31.43
C LEU A 137 -4.59 2.98 31.61
N LEU A 138 -3.56 3.19 30.79
CA LEU A 138 -2.25 2.57 30.94
C LEU A 138 -1.59 3.00 32.26
N GLU A 139 -1.60 4.30 32.56
CA GLU A 139 -1.09 4.85 33.82
C GLU A 139 -1.83 4.28 35.03
N ALA A 140 -3.15 4.16 34.94
CA ALA A 140 -4.01 3.57 35.97
C ALA A 140 -3.84 2.03 36.09
N GLY A 141 -2.99 1.39 35.29
CA GLY A 141 -2.68 -0.04 35.41
C GLY A 141 -3.67 -0.99 34.72
N LEU A 142 -4.62 -0.48 33.93
CA LEU A 142 -5.60 -1.31 33.22
C LEU A 142 -5.01 -2.09 32.04
N TYR A 143 -3.78 -1.78 31.63
CA TYR A 143 -3.03 -2.51 30.61
C TYR A 143 -1.70 -3.04 31.17
N PRO A 144 -1.70 -4.02 32.10
CA PRO A 144 -0.51 -4.43 32.84
C PRO A 144 0.60 -4.98 31.93
N TYR A 145 0.24 -5.78 30.93
CA TYR A 145 1.22 -6.31 29.95
C TYR A 145 1.79 -5.20 29.05
N THR A 146 0.94 -4.33 28.52
CA THR A 146 1.37 -3.19 27.71
C THR A 146 2.29 -2.28 28.49
N LYS A 147 1.94 -1.96 29.75
CA LYS A 147 2.78 -1.13 30.63
C LYS A 147 4.14 -1.79 30.88
N ARG A 148 4.16 -3.10 31.11
CA ARG A 148 5.40 -3.84 31.39
C ARG A 148 6.33 -3.91 30.17
N TYR A 149 5.78 -4.18 28.96
CA TYR A 149 6.58 -4.47 27.76
C TYR A 149 6.80 -3.27 26.85
N LEU A 150 5.85 -2.34 26.77
CA LEU A 150 5.90 -1.18 25.90
C LEU A 150 6.12 0.14 26.64
N GLY A 151 5.74 0.22 27.89
CA GLY A 151 5.88 1.40 28.74
C GLY A 151 4.91 2.54 28.41
N THR A 152 4.88 2.96 27.16
CA THR A 152 4.06 4.10 26.67
C THR A 152 3.48 3.82 25.29
N PHE A 153 2.55 4.68 24.83
CA PHE A 153 2.03 4.69 23.47
C PHE A 153 2.68 5.74 22.57
N ASN A 154 3.79 6.35 22.98
CA ASN A 154 4.39 7.47 22.23
C ASN A 154 4.87 7.08 20.83
N ASN A 155 5.32 5.82 20.65
CA ASN A 155 5.77 5.28 19.38
C ASN A 155 4.66 4.58 18.60
N HIS A 156 3.40 4.70 19.03
CA HIS A 156 2.27 4.10 18.33
C HIS A 156 1.65 5.08 17.35
N PHE A 157 1.22 4.58 16.20
CA PHE A 157 0.59 5.38 15.16
C PHE A 157 -0.90 5.54 15.39
N SER A 158 -1.41 6.72 15.02
CA SER A 158 -2.82 7.00 14.78
C SER A 158 -3.06 6.81 13.29
N THR A 159 -3.84 5.80 12.91
CA THR A 159 -3.96 5.37 11.53
C THR A 159 -5.27 5.87 10.91
N ILE A 160 -5.18 6.51 9.75
CA ILE A 160 -6.34 6.85 8.93
C ILE A 160 -6.22 6.05 7.63
N GLY A 161 -7.30 5.38 7.26
CA GLY A 161 -7.37 4.60 6.04
C GLY A 161 -8.61 4.93 5.22
N LEU A 162 -8.77 4.25 4.10
CA LEU A 162 -9.89 4.46 3.18
C LEU A 162 -10.44 3.15 2.62
N VAL A 163 -11.65 3.22 2.10
CA VAL A 163 -12.34 2.11 1.43
C VAL A 163 -13.10 2.61 0.21
N GLY A 164 -13.16 1.80 -0.85
CA GLY A 164 -14.00 2.03 -2.00
C GLY A 164 -13.51 3.12 -2.96
N MET A 165 -12.19 3.29 -3.13
CA MET A 165 -11.70 4.33 -4.04
C MET A 165 -12.14 4.09 -5.49
N ASN A 166 -12.23 2.82 -5.91
CA ASN A 166 -12.80 2.47 -7.21
C ASN A 166 -14.24 2.98 -7.37
N GLU A 167 -15.10 2.70 -6.40
CA GLU A 167 -16.51 3.14 -6.42
C GLU A 167 -16.62 4.66 -6.18
N ALA A 168 -15.64 5.29 -5.51
CA ALA A 168 -15.59 6.74 -5.42
C ALA A 168 -15.42 7.38 -6.81
N CYS A 169 -14.52 6.86 -7.63
CA CYS A 169 -14.32 7.33 -9.00
C CYS A 169 -15.58 7.13 -9.86
N LEU A 170 -16.27 6.01 -9.71
CA LEU A 170 -17.52 5.73 -10.40
C LEU A 170 -18.68 6.66 -9.94
N ASN A 171 -18.75 7.03 -8.66
CA ASN A 171 -19.76 7.94 -8.12
C ASN A 171 -19.42 9.41 -8.36
N ALA A 172 -18.17 9.76 -8.61
CA ALA A 172 -17.74 11.12 -8.93
C ALA A 172 -18.30 11.57 -10.28
N ALA A 173 -19.22 12.53 -10.27
CA ALA A 173 -19.92 13.01 -11.48
C ALA A 173 -18.93 13.55 -12.55
N TRP A 174 -17.79 14.05 -12.12
CA TRP A 174 -16.72 14.61 -12.97
C TRP A 174 -15.72 13.57 -13.49
N ILE A 175 -15.86 12.28 -13.09
CA ILE A 175 -14.96 11.18 -13.54
C ILE A 175 -15.78 10.08 -14.22
N ARG A 176 -16.68 9.42 -13.48
CA ARG A 176 -17.54 8.31 -13.97
C ARG A 176 -16.75 7.17 -14.63
N LYS A 177 -15.54 6.92 -14.16
CA LYS A 177 -14.65 5.84 -14.64
C LYS A 177 -14.12 5.05 -13.44
N ASP A 178 -13.82 3.78 -13.64
CA ASP A 178 -13.22 2.93 -12.62
C ASP A 178 -11.69 3.02 -12.64
N LEU A 179 -11.02 2.38 -11.67
CA LEU A 179 -9.56 2.42 -11.52
C LEU A 179 -8.77 1.74 -12.67
N THR A 180 -9.43 1.13 -13.62
CA THR A 180 -8.75 0.61 -14.84
C THR A 180 -8.41 1.73 -15.82
N GLN A 181 -9.00 2.92 -15.65
CA GLN A 181 -8.83 4.09 -16.52
C GLN A 181 -7.88 5.11 -15.88
N GLU A 182 -7.05 5.71 -16.73
CA GLU A 182 -5.98 6.63 -16.30
C GLU A 182 -6.49 7.81 -15.48
N GLU A 183 -7.61 8.43 -15.86
CA GLU A 183 -8.16 9.58 -15.14
C GLU A 183 -8.57 9.24 -13.71
N ALA A 184 -9.10 8.02 -13.49
CA ALA A 184 -9.43 7.54 -12.15
C ALA A 184 -8.17 7.23 -11.34
N GLN A 185 -7.12 6.72 -11.98
CA GLN A 185 -5.81 6.50 -11.35
C GLN A 185 -5.19 7.83 -10.93
N GLN A 186 -5.15 8.82 -11.81
CA GLN A 186 -4.61 10.15 -11.51
C GLN A 186 -5.38 10.86 -10.38
N PHE A 187 -6.69 10.77 -10.39
CA PHE A 187 -7.50 11.28 -9.29
C PHE A 187 -7.19 10.56 -7.98
N THR A 188 -7.03 9.24 -8.00
CA THR A 188 -6.66 8.44 -6.81
C THR A 188 -5.30 8.82 -6.27
N ILE A 189 -4.30 9.00 -7.13
CA ILE A 189 -2.97 9.50 -6.76
C ILE A 189 -3.08 10.87 -6.07
N LYS A 190 -3.87 11.77 -6.64
CA LYS A 190 -4.12 13.10 -6.06
C LYS A 190 -4.76 13.01 -4.68
N VAL A 191 -5.76 12.13 -4.51
CA VAL A 191 -6.41 11.90 -3.21
C VAL A 191 -5.44 11.34 -2.18
N LEU A 192 -4.67 10.31 -2.53
CA LEU A 192 -3.71 9.70 -1.60
C LEU A 192 -2.61 10.67 -1.18
N ASN A 193 -2.08 11.47 -2.11
CA ASN A 193 -1.09 12.51 -1.80
C ASN A 193 -1.67 13.62 -0.92
N HIS A 194 -2.90 14.05 -1.17
CA HIS A 194 -3.61 15.01 -0.33
C HIS A 194 -3.77 14.48 1.10
N MET A 195 -4.24 13.23 1.25
CA MET A 195 -4.36 12.60 2.58
C MET A 195 -3.00 12.52 3.30
N ARG A 196 -1.92 12.18 2.60
CA ARG A 196 -0.56 12.16 3.17
C ARG A 196 -0.12 13.55 3.67
N SER A 197 -0.40 14.60 2.90
CA SER A 197 -0.12 15.98 3.32
C SER A 197 -0.87 16.33 4.60
N ARG A 198 -2.17 16.02 4.65
CA ARG A 198 -3.00 16.27 5.85
C ARG A 198 -2.51 15.51 7.08
N LEU A 199 -2.02 14.28 6.90
CA LEU A 199 -1.44 13.51 8.01
C LEU A 199 -0.17 14.17 8.57
N SER A 200 0.65 14.78 7.72
CA SER A 200 1.81 15.58 8.17
C SER A 200 1.37 16.80 8.99
N ASP A 201 0.31 17.50 8.57
CA ASP A 201 -0.26 18.60 9.33
C ASP A 201 -0.73 18.16 10.73
N TYR A 202 -1.37 16.98 10.82
CA TYR A 202 -1.80 16.44 12.12
C TYR A 202 -0.63 16.01 13.01
N GLN A 203 0.46 15.53 12.42
CA GLN A 203 1.69 15.23 13.18
C GLN A 203 2.27 16.51 13.82
N GLU A 204 2.28 17.61 13.08
CA GLU A 204 2.70 18.91 13.61
C GLU A 204 1.73 19.43 14.69
N LEU A 205 0.42 19.36 14.41
CA LEU A 205 -0.62 19.90 15.32
C LEU A 205 -0.70 19.15 16.65
N TYR A 206 -0.64 17.82 16.64
CA TYR A 206 -0.87 17.00 17.83
C TYR A 206 0.41 16.43 18.46
N GLY A 207 1.55 16.51 17.77
CA GLY A 207 2.81 15.94 18.23
C GLY A 207 2.84 14.41 18.23
N ASP A 208 1.84 13.75 17.66
CA ASP A 208 1.69 12.29 17.58
C ASP A 208 2.07 11.77 16.21
N LEU A 209 2.25 10.46 16.10
CA LEU A 209 2.50 9.79 14.82
C LEU A 209 1.19 9.48 14.10
N TYR A 210 1.09 9.86 12.83
CA TYR A 210 -0.02 9.54 11.94
C TYR A 210 0.46 8.83 10.69
N ASN A 211 -0.32 7.88 10.17
CA ASN A 211 -0.01 7.20 8.92
C ASN A 211 -1.27 6.89 8.10
N LEU A 212 -1.07 6.63 6.78
CA LEU A 212 -2.09 6.29 5.82
C LEU A 212 -2.07 4.79 5.55
N GLU A 213 -3.21 4.13 5.69
CA GLU A 213 -3.36 2.69 5.50
C GLU A 213 -4.32 2.33 4.36
N ALA A 214 -3.94 1.34 3.57
CA ALA A 214 -4.89 0.60 2.73
C ALA A 214 -5.71 -0.33 3.62
N THR A 215 -6.75 0.21 4.28
CA THR A 215 -7.49 -0.51 5.33
C THR A 215 -7.99 -1.88 4.85
N PRO A 216 -7.66 -2.96 5.56
CA PRO A 216 -8.19 -4.29 5.29
C PRO A 216 -9.64 -4.41 5.76
N ALA A 217 -10.55 -3.85 5.00
CA ALA A 217 -11.95 -3.69 5.38
C ALA A 217 -12.79 -4.92 5.02
N GLU A 218 -12.80 -5.93 5.87
CA GLU A 218 -13.57 -7.16 5.63
C GLU A 218 -15.09 -6.98 5.79
N SER A 219 -15.51 -6.62 7.01
CA SER A 219 -16.93 -6.35 7.28
C SER A 219 -17.33 -4.92 6.92
N THR A 220 -16.39 -3.99 6.98
CA THR A 220 -16.61 -2.56 6.75
C THR A 220 -17.04 -2.27 5.32
N THR A 221 -16.46 -2.95 4.32
CA THR A 221 -16.85 -2.81 2.91
C THR A 221 -18.32 -3.16 2.68
N TYR A 222 -18.79 -4.24 3.27
CA TYR A 222 -20.17 -4.67 3.20
C TYR A 222 -21.09 -3.74 4.01
N ARG A 223 -20.72 -3.46 5.26
CA ARG A 223 -21.54 -2.65 6.17
C ARG A 223 -21.78 -1.25 5.62
N LEU A 224 -20.75 -0.57 5.15
CA LEU A 224 -20.87 0.78 4.61
C LEU A 224 -21.71 0.78 3.34
N ALA A 225 -21.45 -0.13 2.39
CA ALA A 225 -22.23 -0.24 1.16
C ALA A 225 -23.71 -0.52 1.45
N LYS A 226 -24.01 -1.45 2.37
CA LYS A 226 -25.39 -1.78 2.78
C LYS A 226 -26.14 -0.58 3.36
N HIS A 227 -25.49 0.26 4.16
CA HIS A 227 -26.08 1.48 4.68
C HIS A 227 -26.26 2.54 3.60
N ASP A 228 -25.27 2.67 2.70
CA ASP A 228 -25.30 3.67 1.65
C ASP A 228 -26.40 3.40 0.62
N VAL A 229 -26.55 2.17 0.15
CA VAL A 229 -27.62 1.78 -0.78
C VAL A 229 -29.02 2.11 -0.21
N LYS A 230 -29.21 1.95 1.11
CA LYS A 230 -30.48 2.31 1.75
C LYS A 230 -30.74 3.81 1.82
N LYS A 231 -29.66 4.60 2.00
CA LYS A 231 -29.78 6.04 2.28
C LYS A 231 -29.61 6.90 1.03
N TYR A 232 -28.89 6.43 0.04
CA TYR A 232 -28.50 7.17 -1.15
C TYR A 232 -28.91 6.41 -2.42
N PRO A 233 -30.12 6.64 -2.93
CA PRO A 233 -30.61 5.99 -4.15
C PRO A 233 -29.67 6.24 -5.33
N GLY A 234 -29.26 5.18 -6.02
CA GLY A 234 -28.38 5.27 -7.18
C GLY A 234 -26.89 5.35 -6.86
N ILE A 235 -26.47 5.24 -5.58
CA ILE A 235 -25.07 5.09 -5.26
C ILE A 235 -24.51 3.80 -5.86
N ILE A 236 -23.37 3.91 -6.54
CA ILE A 236 -22.72 2.78 -7.23
C ILE A 236 -21.90 2.00 -6.21
N THR A 237 -22.08 0.69 -6.18
CA THR A 237 -21.28 -0.28 -5.40
C THR A 237 -20.60 -1.26 -6.34
N ALA A 238 -19.65 -2.07 -5.83
CA ALA A 238 -18.98 -3.09 -6.62
C ALA A 238 -19.85 -4.33 -6.94
N ALA A 239 -20.98 -4.48 -6.26
CA ALA A 239 -21.87 -5.62 -6.43
C ALA A 239 -22.62 -5.56 -7.77
N LYS A 240 -22.78 -6.73 -8.41
CA LYS A 240 -23.68 -6.89 -9.54
C LYS A 240 -25.14 -6.88 -9.06
N GLU A 241 -26.05 -6.65 -9.98
CA GLU A 241 -27.49 -6.67 -9.71
C GLU A 241 -27.92 -7.98 -9.02
N GLY A 242 -28.75 -7.85 -7.99
CA GLY A 242 -29.23 -8.99 -7.20
C GLY A 242 -28.23 -9.56 -6.18
N GLN A 243 -27.02 -9.01 -6.07
CA GLN A 243 -26.03 -9.43 -5.08
C GLN A 243 -25.97 -8.48 -3.88
N ALA A 244 -25.45 -8.99 -2.75
CA ALA A 244 -25.20 -8.16 -1.57
C ALA A 244 -24.19 -7.06 -1.88
N PRO A 245 -24.47 -5.78 -1.52
CA PRO A 245 -23.63 -4.66 -1.86
C PRO A 245 -22.31 -4.71 -1.08
N PHE A 246 -21.22 -4.32 -1.73
CA PHE A 246 -19.92 -4.14 -1.11
C PHE A 246 -19.13 -3.05 -1.85
N TYR A 247 -18.10 -2.52 -1.18
CA TYR A 247 -17.10 -1.65 -1.77
C TYR A 247 -15.77 -2.40 -1.92
N THR A 248 -15.00 -2.05 -2.94
CA THR A 248 -13.65 -2.55 -3.12
C THR A 248 -12.77 -2.09 -1.95
N ASN A 249 -11.82 -2.93 -1.52
CA ASN A 249 -10.89 -2.55 -0.48
C ASN A 249 -10.02 -1.39 -0.95
N SER A 250 -9.87 -0.38 -0.11
CA SER A 250 -8.92 0.71 -0.28
C SER A 250 -8.90 1.29 -1.71
N SER A 251 -7.75 1.30 -2.38
CA SER A 251 -7.57 1.68 -3.79
C SER A 251 -7.22 0.47 -4.68
N HIS A 252 -7.68 -0.72 -4.31
CA HIS A 252 -7.49 -1.91 -5.13
C HIS A 252 -8.36 -1.87 -6.39
N LEU A 253 -7.93 -2.61 -7.40
CA LEU A 253 -8.71 -2.85 -8.62
C LEU A 253 -9.98 -3.64 -8.33
N PRO A 254 -11.02 -3.48 -9.18
CA PRO A 254 -12.16 -4.39 -9.16
C PRO A 254 -11.69 -5.83 -9.28
N VAL A 255 -12.18 -6.71 -8.39
CA VAL A 255 -11.73 -8.11 -8.29
C VAL A 255 -11.99 -8.95 -9.54
N GLY A 256 -12.85 -8.48 -10.44
CA GLY A 256 -13.15 -9.12 -11.71
C GLY A 256 -12.47 -8.50 -12.94
N TYR A 257 -11.47 -7.61 -12.75
CA TYR A 257 -10.87 -6.87 -13.85
C TYR A 257 -10.09 -7.75 -14.82
N THR A 258 -9.09 -8.46 -14.36
CA THR A 258 -8.19 -9.23 -15.23
C THR A 258 -7.77 -10.54 -14.58
N ASP A 259 -7.40 -11.50 -15.42
CA ASP A 259 -6.74 -12.75 -15.05
C ASP A 259 -5.21 -12.71 -15.27
N ASP A 260 -4.70 -11.61 -15.81
CA ASP A 260 -3.26 -11.35 -15.93
C ASP A 260 -2.75 -10.62 -14.69
N VAL A 261 -1.86 -11.28 -13.93
CA VAL A 261 -1.32 -10.72 -12.68
C VAL A 261 -0.44 -9.49 -12.92
N PHE A 262 0.29 -9.46 -14.04
CA PHE A 262 1.18 -8.34 -14.34
C PHE A 262 0.41 -7.11 -14.82
N SER A 263 -0.65 -7.29 -15.61
CA SER A 263 -1.58 -6.21 -15.97
C SER A 263 -2.23 -5.56 -14.72
N ALA A 264 -2.56 -6.37 -13.72
CA ALA A 264 -3.06 -5.83 -12.44
C ALA A 264 -1.98 -5.09 -11.66
N LEU A 265 -0.77 -5.65 -11.60
CA LEU A 265 0.38 -5.02 -10.93
C LEU A 265 0.78 -3.70 -11.60
N ASP A 266 0.65 -3.61 -12.92
CA ASP A 266 0.93 -2.41 -13.70
C ASP A 266 0.15 -1.18 -13.21
N ILE A 267 -1.07 -1.38 -12.79
CA ILE A 267 -1.92 -0.31 -12.26
C ILE A 267 -1.69 -0.13 -10.74
N GLN A 268 -1.52 -1.23 -10.01
CA GLN A 268 -1.46 -1.18 -8.55
C GLN A 268 -0.12 -0.70 -8.00
N ASP A 269 0.95 -0.83 -8.77
CA ASP A 269 2.31 -0.52 -8.30
C ASP A 269 2.45 0.91 -7.78
N GLU A 270 2.04 1.90 -8.56
CA GLU A 270 2.11 3.30 -8.16
C GLU A 270 1.18 3.61 -6.97
N LEU A 271 -0.06 3.11 -7.01
CA LEU A 271 -1.04 3.36 -5.95
C LEU A 271 -0.61 2.77 -4.60
N GLN A 272 -0.03 1.56 -4.61
CA GLN A 272 0.39 0.85 -3.41
C GLN A 272 1.59 1.53 -2.71
N THR A 273 2.46 2.20 -3.46
CA THR A 273 3.63 2.92 -2.92
C THR A 273 3.26 4.20 -2.18
N LEU A 274 2.05 4.73 -2.38
CA LEU A 274 1.60 5.96 -1.74
C LEU A 274 1.14 5.78 -0.29
N TYR A 275 0.92 4.57 0.16
CA TYR A 275 0.58 4.30 1.56
C TYR A 275 1.82 4.35 2.45
N THR A 276 1.69 4.99 3.61
CA THR A 276 2.76 5.11 4.62
C THR A 276 2.63 4.07 5.74
N SER A 277 1.60 3.24 5.67
CA SER A 277 1.33 2.10 6.53
C SER A 277 0.99 0.86 5.72
N GLY A 278 0.11 0.00 6.23
CA GLY A 278 -0.25 -1.27 5.60
C GLY A 278 -0.86 -1.14 4.22
N THR A 279 -0.32 -1.90 3.29
CA THR A 279 -0.91 -2.21 2.00
C THR A 279 -0.43 -3.57 1.55
N VAL A 280 -1.20 -4.30 0.77
CA VAL A 280 -0.82 -5.61 0.24
C VAL A 280 -1.47 -5.88 -1.10
N PHE A 281 -0.70 -6.42 -2.01
CA PHE A 281 -1.22 -7.00 -3.25
C PHE A 281 -1.44 -8.51 -3.06
N HIS A 282 -2.66 -8.98 -3.28
CA HIS A 282 -3.00 -10.40 -3.26
C HIS A 282 -3.04 -10.97 -4.67
N ALA A 283 -2.10 -11.81 -5.03
CA ALA A 283 -2.19 -12.61 -6.25
C ALA A 283 -3.12 -13.81 -6.01
N PHE A 284 -4.42 -13.63 -6.22
CA PHE A 284 -5.42 -14.68 -6.05
C PHE A 284 -5.32 -15.72 -7.17
N LEU A 285 -5.01 -16.96 -6.81
CA LEU A 285 -4.92 -18.08 -7.73
C LEU A 285 -6.10 -19.05 -7.54
N GLY A 286 -6.58 -19.62 -8.65
CA GLY A 286 -7.67 -20.61 -8.62
C GLY A 286 -7.29 -21.92 -7.93
N GLN A 287 -6.00 -22.24 -7.91
CA GLN A 287 -5.44 -23.45 -7.29
C GLN A 287 -3.97 -23.24 -6.93
N LYS A 288 -3.34 -24.23 -6.30
CA LYS A 288 -1.91 -24.23 -6.00
C LYS A 288 -1.07 -24.10 -7.28
N LEU A 289 0.11 -23.48 -7.16
CA LEU A 289 1.11 -23.51 -8.23
C LEU A 289 1.66 -24.93 -8.46
N PRO A 290 2.11 -25.23 -9.68
CA PRO A 290 2.58 -26.58 -10.02
C PRO A 290 3.68 -27.09 -9.10
N ASP A 291 4.66 -26.24 -8.81
CA ASP A 291 5.84 -26.55 -8.01
C ASP A 291 6.41 -25.31 -7.30
N TRP A 292 7.41 -25.54 -6.48
CA TRP A 292 8.11 -24.50 -5.76
C TRP A 292 8.90 -23.54 -6.67
N LYS A 293 9.40 -24.00 -7.83
CA LYS A 293 10.14 -23.15 -8.79
C LYS A 293 9.23 -22.13 -9.45
N SER A 294 8.01 -22.52 -9.77
CA SER A 294 6.96 -21.62 -10.27
C SER A 294 6.63 -20.54 -9.26
N ALA A 295 6.54 -20.90 -7.96
CA ALA A 295 6.31 -19.93 -6.89
C ALA A 295 7.50 -18.98 -6.72
N ALA A 296 8.73 -19.51 -6.69
CA ALA A 296 9.95 -18.71 -6.61
C ALA A 296 10.06 -17.73 -7.79
N THR A 297 9.80 -18.22 -9.00
CA THR A 297 9.85 -17.41 -10.22
C THR A 297 8.83 -16.26 -10.18
N LEU A 298 7.58 -16.52 -9.76
CA LEU A 298 6.55 -15.50 -9.67
C LEU A 298 6.92 -14.44 -8.62
N VAL A 299 7.32 -14.88 -7.42
CA VAL A 299 7.75 -13.99 -6.33
C VAL A 299 8.92 -13.13 -6.78
N ARG A 300 9.93 -13.72 -7.43
CA ARG A 300 11.09 -13.01 -7.96
C ARG A 300 10.73 -12.00 -9.04
N LYS A 301 9.92 -12.39 -10.02
CA LYS A 301 9.46 -11.47 -11.09
C LYS A 301 8.73 -10.26 -10.52
N ILE A 302 7.87 -10.45 -9.53
CA ILE A 302 7.18 -9.34 -8.87
C ILE A 302 8.20 -8.44 -8.14
N ALA A 303 9.10 -9.02 -7.35
CA ALA A 303 10.06 -8.25 -6.57
C ALA A 303 11.04 -7.43 -7.43
N GLU A 304 11.51 -8.01 -8.54
CA GLU A 304 12.51 -7.37 -9.41
C GLU A 304 11.92 -6.31 -10.36
N ASN A 305 10.62 -6.40 -10.69
CA ASN A 305 10.00 -5.53 -11.70
C ASN A 305 9.02 -4.49 -11.14
N TYR A 306 8.67 -4.57 -9.86
CA TYR A 306 7.69 -3.68 -9.24
C TYR A 306 8.23 -3.07 -7.95
N LYS A 307 7.71 -1.90 -7.60
CA LYS A 307 8.04 -1.16 -6.36
C LYS A 307 7.08 -1.46 -5.22
N LEU A 308 5.96 -2.13 -5.53
CA LEU A 308 4.95 -2.36 -4.50
C LEU A 308 5.60 -3.01 -3.26
N PRO A 309 5.27 -2.49 -2.05
CA PRO A 309 6.06 -2.82 -0.86
C PRO A 309 5.76 -4.19 -0.27
N TYR A 310 4.56 -4.76 -0.53
CA TYR A 310 4.11 -5.95 0.17
C TYR A 310 3.10 -6.74 -0.66
N TYR A 311 3.33 -8.03 -0.82
CA TYR A 311 2.48 -8.91 -1.62
C TYR A 311 2.48 -10.34 -1.12
N THR A 312 1.51 -11.12 -1.57
CA THR A 312 1.41 -12.56 -1.28
C THR A 312 0.75 -13.31 -2.41
N ILE A 313 1.17 -14.54 -2.59
CA ILE A 313 0.52 -15.49 -3.49
C ILE A 313 -0.61 -16.17 -2.72
N SER A 314 -1.80 -16.21 -3.28
CA SER A 314 -3.02 -16.61 -2.56
C SER A 314 -3.80 -17.68 -3.32
N PRO A 315 -3.33 -18.96 -3.32
CA PRO A 315 -4.05 -20.05 -3.95
C PRO A 315 -5.36 -20.35 -3.21
N THR A 316 -6.36 -20.81 -3.94
CA THR A 316 -7.58 -21.39 -3.38
C THR A 316 -7.39 -22.89 -3.20
N TYR A 317 -7.87 -23.44 -2.09
CA TYR A 317 -7.87 -24.88 -1.82
C TYR A 317 -9.11 -25.28 -1.05
N SER A 318 -9.40 -26.59 -1.07
CA SER A 318 -10.53 -27.15 -0.34
C SER A 318 -10.05 -28.24 0.61
N VAL A 319 -10.84 -28.51 1.66
CA VAL A 319 -10.54 -29.53 2.64
C VAL A 319 -11.77 -30.41 2.84
N CYS A 320 -11.63 -31.72 2.57
CA CYS A 320 -12.59 -32.72 2.90
C CYS A 320 -12.21 -33.38 4.23
N GLN A 321 -13.15 -33.62 5.11
CA GLN A 321 -12.88 -34.27 6.40
C GLN A 321 -12.28 -35.70 6.28
N GLU A 322 -12.61 -36.43 5.20
CA GLU A 322 -12.06 -37.77 4.96
C GLU A 322 -10.81 -37.77 4.08
N HIS A 323 -10.75 -36.90 3.08
CA HIS A 323 -9.71 -36.94 2.06
C HIS A 323 -8.66 -35.81 2.21
N GLY A 324 -8.80 -34.96 3.22
CA GLY A 324 -7.88 -33.87 3.51
C GLY A 324 -7.85 -32.82 2.42
N TYR A 325 -6.66 -32.31 2.11
CA TYR A 325 -6.40 -31.25 1.16
C TYR A 325 -6.78 -31.62 -0.29
N ILE A 326 -7.45 -30.68 -0.95
CA ILE A 326 -7.83 -30.75 -2.38
C ILE A 326 -7.43 -29.42 -3.01
N ALA A 327 -6.66 -29.45 -4.11
CA ALA A 327 -6.29 -28.24 -4.82
C ALA A 327 -7.50 -27.60 -5.51
N GLY A 328 -7.64 -26.27 -5.43
CA GLY A 328 -8.71 -25.54 -6.08
C GLY A 328 -10.02 -25.47 -5.29
N GLU A 329 -11.04 -24.91 -5.95
CA GLU A 329 -12.36 -24.63 -5.39
C GLU A 329 -13.28 -25.85 -5.60
N HIS A 330 -13.57 -26.57 -4.53
CA HIS A 330 -14.47 -27.72 -4.52
C HIS A 330 -15.39 -27.68 -3.31
N PHE A 331 -16.61 -27.18 -3.48
CA PHE A 331 -17.64 -27.22 -2.43
C PHE A 331 -18.14 -28.64 -2.12
N THR A 332 -17.92 -29.55 -3.06
CA THR A 332 -18.20 -30.98 -2.94
C THR A 332 -16.91 -31.74 -3.23
N CYS A 333 -16.56 -32.67 -2.37
CA CYS A 333 -15.37 -33.51 -2.52
C CYS A 333 -15.45 -34.36 -3.79
N PRO A 334 -14.50 -34.26 -4.74
CA PRO A 334 -14.54 -35.08 -5.96
C PRO A 334 -14.33 -36.57 -5.73
N LYS A 335 -13.84 -36.99 -4.54
CA LYS A 335 -13.59 -38.39 -4.21
C LYS A 335 -14.77 -39.08 -3.54
N CYS A 336 -15.50 -38.40 -2.64
CA CYS A 336 -16.58 -39.02 -1.87
C CYS A 336 -17.93 -38.31 -2.00
N GLY A 337 -18.03 -37.18 -2.72
CA GLY A 337 -19.29 -36.47 -2.89
C GLY A 337 -19.79 -35.69 -1.66
N ARG A 338 -19.07 -35.71 -0.53
CA ARG A 338 -19.45 -34.96 0.66
C ARG A 338 -19.06 -33.47 0.55
N ALA A 339 -19.70 -32.63 1.35
CA ALA A 339 -19.35 -31.22 1.44
C ALA A 339 -17.87 -31.03 1.88
N SER A 340 -17.20 -30.09 1.26
CA SER A 340 -15.84 -29.67 1.59
C SER A 340 -15.81 -28.18 1.98
N GLU A 341 -14.86 -27.82 2.84
CA GLU A 341 -14.59 -26.44 3.18
C GLU A 341 -13.69 -25.81 2.12
N VAL A 342 -14.14 -24.73 1.48
CA VAL A 342 -13.33 -23.99 0.48
C VAL A 342 -12.61 -22.86 1.20
N TYR A 343 -11.29 -22.84 1.13
CA TYR A 343 -10.44 -21.83 1.75
C TYR A 343 -9.91 -20.85 0.72
N SER A 344 -10.15 -19.57 0.97
CA SER A 344 -9.53 -18.47 0.25
C SER A 344 -9.22 -17.32 1.22
N ARG A 345 -8.30 -16.41 0.85
CA ARG A 345 -8.06 -15.23 1.66
C ARG A 345 -9.25 -14.29 1.59
N ILE A 346 -9.84 -14.00 2.74
CA ILE A 346 -10.93 -13.01 2.80
C ILE A 346 -10.37 -11.60 2.53
N THR A 347 -9.33 -11.24 3.23
CA THR A 347 -8.48 -10.07 2.98
C THR A 347 -7.05 -10.28 3.51
N GLY A 348 -6.84 -10.74 4.72
CA GLY A 348 -5.53 -10.92 5.34
C GLY A 348 -5.18 -12.35 5.70
N TYR A 349 -6.19 -13.18 5.92
CA TYR A 349 -6.02 -14.55 6.35
C TYR A 349 -7.02 -15.46 5.62
N TYR A 350 -6.70 -16.74 5.59
CA TYR A 350 -7.58 -17.75 5.02
C TYR A 350 -8.74 -18.06 5.97
N ARG A 351 -9.92 -18.20 5.39
CA ARG A 351 -11.13 -18.62 6.09
C ARG A 351 -12.02 -19.39 5.13
N PRO A 352 -12.77 -20.39 5.60
CA PRO A 352 -13.78 -21.05 4.77
C PRO A 352 -14.74 -20.03 4.17
N VAL A 353 -14.89 -20.03 2.85
CA VAL A 353 -15.74 -19.07 2.10
C VAL A 353 -17.18 -19.14 2.59
N GLN A 354 -17.63 -20.31 3.01
CA GLN A 354 -18.96 -20.56 3.57
C GLN A 354 -19.25 -19.72 4.83
N ASN A 355 -18.21 -19.26 5.52
CA ASN A 355 -18.31 -18.48 6.76
C ASN A 355 -18.10 -16.96 6.54
N TRP A 356 -18.09 -16.50 5.30
CA TRP A 356 -17.93 -15.07 4.98
C TRP A 356 -19.26 -14.32 5.10
N ASN A 357 -19.20 -13.02 5.30
CA ASN A 357 -20.40 -12.18 5.20
C ASN A 357 -20.88 -12.08 3.75
N ASP A 358 -22.15 -11.71 3.55
CA ASP A 358 -22.80 -11.68 2.24
C ASP A 358 -22.04 -10.82 1.21
N GLY A 359 -21.53 -9.65 1.62
CA GLY A 359 -20.76 -8.77 0.73
C GLY A 359 -19.43 -9.38 0.29
N LYS A 360 -18.72 -10.05 1.20
CA LYS A 360 -17.50 -10.78 0.86
C LYS A 360 -17.75 -12.04 0.04
N THR A 361 -18.88 -12.68 0.24
CA THR A 361 -19.33 -13.78 -0.63
C THR A 361 -19.65 -13.28 -2.04
N SER A 362 -20.28 -12.08 -2.18
CA SER A 362 -20.49 -11.45 -3.48
C SER A 362 -19.17 -11.08 -4.16
N GLU A 363 -18.21 -10.56 -3.42
CA GLU A 363 -16.86 -10.27 -3.91
C GLU A 363 -16.17 -11.55 -4.42
N PHE A 364 -16.20 -12.63 -3.64
CA PHE A 364 -15.60 -13.91 -4.01
C PHE A 364 -16.16 -14.45 -5.34
N LYS A 365 -17.47 -14.40 -5.51
CA LYS A 365 -18.14 -14.84 -6.75
C LYS A 365 -17.75 -14.02 -7.98
N GLN A 366 -17.31 -12.78 -7.80
CA GLN A 366 -16.87 -11.90 -8.89
C GLN A 366 -15.36 -11.94 -9.12
N ARG A 367 -14.62 -12.55 -8.20
CA ARG A 367 -13.16 -12.59 -8.22
C ARG A 367 -12.66 -13.37 -9.43
N LYS A 368 -11.94 -12.72 -10.34
CA LYS A 368 -11.12 -13.40 -11.33
C LYS A 368 -9.83 -13.86 -10.65
N VAL A 369 -9.51 -15.13 -10.84
CA VAL A 369 -8.24 -15.70 -10.40
C VAL A 369 -7.19 -15.47 -11.49
N TYR A 370 -5.97 -15.16 -11.06
CA TYR A 370 -4.89 -14.93 -12.01
C TYR A 370 -4.41 -16.24 -12.63
N ASP A 371 -4.25 -16.22 -13.95
CA ASP A 371 -3.62 -17.28 -14.73
C ASP A 371 -2.14 -16.96 -14.93
N VAL A 372 -1.31 -17.47 -14.02
CA VAL A 372 0.14 -17.18 -14.03
C VAL A 372 0.83 -17.73 -15.26
N ALA A 373 0.32 -18.81 -15.85
CA ALA A 373 0.93 -19.44 -17.03
C ALA A 373 0.78 -18.57 -18.30
N HIS A 374 -0.30 -17.82 -18.39
CA HIS A 374 -0.60 -16.93 -19.52
C HIS A 374 -0.37 -15.44 -19.21
N SER A 375 0.03 -15.12 -17.98
CA SER A 375 0.33 -13.73 -17.58
C SER A 375 1.62 -13.25 -18.26
N VAL A 376 1.56 -12.05 -18.86
CA VAL A 376 2.66 -11.46 -19.64
C VAL A 376 3.27 -10.29 -18.88
N LEU A 377 4.55 -10.44 -18.51
CA LEU A 377 5.34 -9.33 -17.98
C LEU A 377 5.70 -8.37 -19.13
N HIS A 378 5.19 -7.14 -19.06
CA HIS A 378 5.50 -6.12 -20.05
C HIS A 378 6.94 -5.60 -19.87
N GLU A 379 7.80 -5.81 -20.88
CA GLU A 379 9.18 -5.35 -20.83
C GLU A 379 9.26 -3.81 -20.82
N GLY A 380 10.22 -3.25 -20.09
CA GLY A 380 10.59 -1.83 -20.17
C GLY A 380 10.04 -0.94 -19.06
N ARG A 381 9.40 -1.48 -18.01
CA ARG A 381 8.92 -0.67 -16.87
C ARG A 381 10.05 -0.06 -16.04
N MET A 382 11.10 -0.83 -15.77
CA MET A 382 12.30 -0.34 -15.06
C MET A 382 13.09 0.69 -15.87
N ASN A 383 13.03 0.62 -17.20
CA ASN A 383 13.70 1.58 -18.09
C ASN A 383 12.90 2.87 -18.35
N LYS A 384 11.61 2.96 -17.96
CA LYS A 384 10.83 4.19 -18.12
C LYS A 384 11.20 5.26 -17.09
N GLU A 385 11.75 4.89 -15.95
CA GLU A 385 12.19 5.87 -14.95
C GLU A 385 13.60 6.40 -15.17
N GLU A 386 14.48 5.65 -15.84
CA GLU A 386 15.73 6.22 -16.38
C GLU A 386 15.47 7.14 -17.58
N LYS A 387 14.27 7.07 -18.18
CA LYS A 387 13.85 7.86 -19.36
C LYS A 387 12.66 8.78 -19.13
N ALA A 388 12.24 9.03 -17.91
CA ALA A 388 11.52 10.25 -17.58
C ALA A 388 12.53 11.43 -17.57
N GLU A 389 13.25 11.61 -18.67
CA GLU A 389 13.56 12.94 -19.15
C GLU A 389 12.20 13.63 -19.28
N VAL A 390 11.87 14.43 -18.28
CA VAL A 390 10.83 15.44 -18.45
C VAL A 390 11.28 16.24 -19.66
N LYS A 391 10.71 15.93 -20.83
CA LYS A 391 10.79 16.80 -22.00
C LYS A 391 10.01 18.07 -21.61
N GLY A 392 10.63 18.87 -20.77
CA GLY A 392 10.26 20.28 -20.64
C GLY A 392 10.32 20.88 -22.04
N ASN A 393 9.26 21.57 -22.39
CA ASN A 393 9.14 22.28 -23.66
C ASN A 393 10.45 23.01 -23.97
N CYS A 394 11.05 22.78 -25.12
CA CYS A 394 12.41 23.20 -25.53
C CYS A 394 12.69 24.73 -25.50
N GLN A 395 11.80 25.56 -24.96
CA GLN A 395 11.93 27.02 -24.96
C GLN A 395 12.44 27.63 -23.64
N ASP A 396 12.46 26.90 -22.53
CA ASP A 396 12.78 27.47 -21.20
C ASP A 396 13.85 26.66 -20.47
N LYS A 397 15.09 26.70 -20.93
CA LYS A 397 16.23 26.07 -20.24
C LYS A 397 16.70 26.90 -19.07
N PRO A 398 16.86 26.34 -17.84
CA PRO A 398 17.55 27.06 -16.80
C PRO A 398 19.02 27.27 -17.20
N THR A 399 19.52 28.46 -16.99
CA THR A 399 20.93 28.82 -17.25
C THR A 399 21.85 28.56 -16.06
N LYS A 400 21.28 28.23 -14.91
CA LYS A 400 21.95 27.94 -13.64
C LYS A 400 21.23 26.78 -12.93
N ASN A 401 21.90 26.11 -12.02
CA ASN A 401 21.26 25.14 -11.16
C ASN A 401 20.14 25.81 -10.34
N LEU A 402 18.92 25.27 -10.39
CA LEU A 402 17.78 25.76 -9.64
C LEU A 402 17.42 24.74 -8.55
N LEU A 403 17.42 25.16 -7.30
CA LEU A 403 16.99 24.33 -6.18
C LEU A 403 15.64 24.80 -5.65
N PHE A 404 14.58 24.05 -5.94
CA PHE A 404 13.25 24.31 -5.42
C PHE A 404 13.13 23.80 -3.99
N THR A 405 12.73 24.69 -3.10
CA THR A 405 12.67 24.42 -1.65
C THR A 405 11.38 24.96 -1.05
N ARG A 406 11.04 24.50 0.17
CA ARG A 406 9.97 25.04 1.01
C ARG A 406 10.56 25.46 2.36
N LYS A 407 10.03 26.51 2.97
CA LYS A 407 10.56 27.07 4.25
C LYS A 407 10.57 26.06 5.39
N THR A 408 9.56 25.22 5.47
CA THR A 408 9.37 24.23 6.55
C THR A 408 9.97 22.86 6.25
N CYS A 409 10.61 22.66 5.10
CA CYS A 409 11.08 21.36 4.63
C CYS A 409 12.46 20.98 5.19
N PRO A 410 12.60 20.00 6.08
CA PRO A 410 13.90 19.54 6.60
C PRO A 410 14.83 19.00 5.51
N ASN A 411 14.26 18.28 4.54
CA ASN A 411 15.00 17.73 3.40
C ASN A 411 15.59 18.81 2.51
N CYS A 412 14.91 19.95 2.41
CA CYS A 412 15.43 21.11 1.68
C CYS A 412 16.64 21.74 2.38
N LYS A 413 16.65 21.78 3.71
CA LYS A 413 17.82 22.21 4.50
C LYS A 413 18.99 21.27 4.29
N THR A 414 18.75 19.96 4.33
CA THR A 414 19.77 18.94 4.07
C THR A 414 20.35 19.07 2.67
N SER A 415 19.53 19.28 1.65
CA SER A 415 19.98 19.48 0.27
C SER A 415 20.83 20.72 0.09
N LYS A 416 20.48 21.83 0.74
CA LYS A 416 21.29 23.05 0.76
C LYS A 416 22.68 22.77 1.37
N ILE A 417 22.73 22.14 2.54
CA ILE A 417 23.99 21.78 3.21
C ILE A 417 24.88 20.89 2.34
N LEU A 418 24.28 19.91 1.63
CA LEU A 418 25.03 19.00 0.74
C LEU A 418 25.65 19.74 -0.44
N LEU A 419 24.87 20.61 -1.11
CA LEU A 419 25.34 21.40 -2.25
C LEU A 419 26.39 22.44 -1.81
N ASP A 420 26.18 23.13 -0.69
CA ASP A 420 27.10 24.14 -0.13
C ASP A 420 28.44 23.50 0.25
N LYS A 421 28.44 22.33 0.93
CA LYS A 421 29.64 21.58 1.26
C LYS A 421 30.42 21.09 0.03
N ALA A 422 29.73 20.84 -1.07
CA ALA A 422 30.33 20.41 -2.33
C ALA A 422 30.77 21.63 -3.20
N GLY A 423 30.52 22.86 -2.78
CA GLY A 423 30.84 24.06 -3.57
C GLY A 423 29.97 24.22 -4.82
N ILE A 424 28.86 23.52 -4.93
CA ILE A 424 27.97 23.55 -6.09
C ILE A 424 27.06 24.78 -5.96
N LYS A 425 27.20 25.73 -6.91
CA LYS A 425 26.39 26.94 -6.93
C LYS A 425 24.98 26.64 -7.45
N TYR A 426 23.95 27.20 -6.82
CA TYR A 426 22.56 27.08 -7.22
C TYR A 426 21.77 28.36 -6.88
N VAL A 427 20.62 28.52 -7.49
CA VAL A 427 19.62 29.55 -7.14
C VAL A 427 18.51 28.84 -6.37
N ALA A 428 18.27 29.25 -5.12
CA ALA A 428 17.18 28.70 -4.33
C ALA A 428 15.86 29.38 -4.72
N ILE A 429 14.84 28.58 -5.03
CA ILE A 429 13.49 29.00 -5.37
C ILE A 429 12.56 28.51 -4.27
N ASP A 430 11.81 29.41 -3.65
CA ASP A 430 10.74 28.99 -2.75
C ASP A 430 9.52 28.59 -3.58
N ALA A 431 9.22 27.28 -3.54
CA ALA A 431 8.16 26.70 -4.37
C ALA A 431 6.75 27.19 -4.01
N GLU A 432 6.57 27.73 -2.81
CA GLU A 432 5.29 28.27 -2.33
C GLU A 432 5.12 29.74 -2.68
N GLU A 433 6.20 30.52 -2.63
CA GLU A 433 6.20 31.94 -2.96
C GLU A 433 6.28 32.17 -4.49
N GLN A 434 7.03 31.32 -5.20
CA GLN A 434 7.28 31.43 -6.63
C GLN A 434 6.56 30.35 -7.44
N LYS A 435 5.23 30.28 -7.27
CA LYS A 435 4.39 29.26 -7.90
C LYS A 435 4.48 29.24 -9.42
N ASP A 436 4.55 30.41 -10.04
CA ASP A 436 4.63 30.52 -11.51
C ASP A 436 5.92 29.89 -12.05
N VAL A 437 7.05 30.07 -11.35
CA VAL A 437 8.33 29.46 -11.71
C VAL A 437 8.26 27.95 -11.44
N THR A 438 7.65 27.53 -10.36
CA THR A 438 7.49 26.12 -9.99
C THR A 438 6.66 25.37 -11.02
N LEU A 439 5.54 25.95 -11.47
CA LEU A 439 4.68 25.40 -12.52
C LEU A 439 5.37 25.40 -13.89
N LYS A 440 6.11 26.48 -14.21
CA LYS A 440 6.87 26.61 -15.47
C LYS A 440 7.84 25.44 -15.68
N TYR A 441 8.53 25.00 -14.64
CA TYR A 441 9.47 23.87 -14.68
C TYR A 441 8.84 22.52 -14.30
N GLY A 442 7.53 22.44 -14.08
CA GLY A 442 6.81 21.22 -13.76
C GLY A 442 7.24 20.57 -12.43
N VAL A 443 7.75 21.38 -11.48
CA VAL A 443 8.23 20.87 -10.19
C VAL A 443 7.05 20.57 -9.28
N THR A 444 6.92 19.33 -8.88
CA THR A 444 5.83 18.84 -8.02
C THR A 444 6.28 18.56 -6.57
N ASN A 445 7.59 18.42 -6.33
CA ASN A 445 8.16 18.05 -5.05
C ASN A 445 9.28 19.02 -4.62
N ALA A 446 9.51 19.14 -3.31
CA ALA A 446 10.65 19.83 -2.75
C ALA A 446 11.36 18.96 -1.68
N PRO A 447 12.70 18.86 -1.73
CA PRO A 447 13.64 19.57 -2.63
C PRO A 447 13.67 18.96 -4.03
N THR A 448 13.75 19.80 -5.05
CA THR A 448 14.08 19.43 -6.43
C THR A 448 15.20 20.29 -6.94
N LEU A 449 16.27 19.68 -7.45
CA LEU A 449 17.39 20.36 -8.09
C LEU A 449 17.29 20.16 -9.60
N LEU A 450 17.27 21.24 -10.37
CA LEU A 450 17.41 21.24 -11.82
C LEU A 450 18.82 21.64 -12.20
N VAL A 451 19.49 20.82 -13.00
CA VAL A 451 20.86 21.04 -13.47
C VAL A 451 20.84 21.22 -14.97
N PRO A 452 21.28 22.39 -15.52
CA PRO A 452 21.31 22.63 -16.95
C PRO A 452 22.26 21.63 -17.65
N THR A 453 21.84 21.14 -18.82
CA THR A 453 22.65 20.33 -19.73
C THR A 453 22.72 20.98 -21.10
N GLY A 454 23.60 20.51 -21.98
CA GLY A 454 23.72 21.05 -23.33
C GLY A 454 22.43 20.97 -24.15
N SER A 455 21.60 19.95 -23.91
CA SER A 455 20.33 19.68 -24.62
C SER A 455 19.06 20.02 -23.84
N GLY A 456 19.14 20.23 -22.50
CA GLY A 456 17.98 20.45 -21.63
C GLY A 456 18.38 20.72 -20.18
N TYR A 457 17.80 19.98 -19.25
CA TYR A 457 18.19 19.96 -17.83
C TYR A 457 17.88 18.58 -17.21
N GLU A 458 18.66 18.21 -16.22
CA GLU A 458 18.44 17.02 -15.40
C GLU A 458 17.67 17.39 -14.13
N VAL A 459 16.83 16.47 -13.64
CA VAL A 459 15.96 16.68 -12.49
C VAL A 459 16.33 15.72 -11.36
N TYR A 460 16.63 16.26 -10.19
CA TYR A 460 16.91 15.53 -8.96
C TYR A 460 15.86 15.90 -7.92
N ASP A 461 14.76 15.14 -7.85
CA ASP A 461 13.51 15.47 -7.16
C ASP A 461 13.44 15.06 -5.68
N ASN A 462 14.56 14.64 -5.10
CA ASN A 462 14.65 14.30 -3.67
C ASN A 462 16.10 14.38 -3.17
N VAL A 463 16.26 14.33 -1.83
CA VAL A 463 17.59 14.43 -1.17
C VAL A 463 18.54 13.33 -1.62
N SER A 464 18.07 12.10 -1.81
CA SER A 464 18.94 10.96 -2.17
C SER A 464 19.53 11.14 -3.57
N LYS A 465 18.72 11.59 -4.54
CA LYS A 465 19.18 11.90 -5.90
C LYS A 465 20.15 13.10 -5.90
N ILE A 466 19.85 14.15 -5.11
CA ILE A 466 20.74 15.30 -4.95
C ILE A 466 22.06 14.88 -4.31
N LYS A 467 22.04 13.99 -3.32
CA LYS A 467 23.25 13.43 -2.69
C LYS A 467 24.10 12.66 -3.70
N LYS A 468 23.47 11.77 -4.49
CA LYS A 468 24.14 11.02 -5.55
C LYS A 468 24.78 11.96 -6.57
N TYR A 469 24.07 12.98 -7.03
CA TYR A 469 24.60 14.01 -7.93
C TYR A 469 25.85 14.69 -7.34
N VAL A 470 25.82 15.04 -6.05
CA VAL A 470 26.96 15.66 -5.36
C VAL A 470 28.15 14.70 -5.27
N GLU A 471 27.90 13.39 -5.08
CA GLU A 471 28.94 12.35 -5.04
C GLU A 471 29.56 12.17 -6.43
N ASP A 472 28.77 12.13 -7.48
CA ASP A 472 29.21 11.99 -8.88
C ASP A 472 30.02 13.21 -9.37
N GLN A 473 29.83 14.40 -8.79
CA GLN A 473 30.64 15.59 -9.10
C GLN A 473 32.01 15.63 -8.38
N LYS A 474 32.27 14.71 -7.45
CA LYS A 474 33.54 14.62 -6.71
C LYS A 474 34.53 13.63 -7.32
N ASN A 475 34.05 12.77 -8.20
CA ASN A 475 34.86 11.83 -8.98
C ASN A 475 35.16 12.41 -10.38
#